data_7d759fbda6ca3ef01d8ce1bcade1e607
#
_entry.id   7d759fbda6ca3ef01d8ce1bcade1e607
#
_cell.length_a   1.000
_cell.length_b   1.000
_cell.length_c   1.000
_cell.angle_alpha   90.00
_cell.angle_beta   90.00
_cell.angle_gamma   90.00
#
_symmetry.space_group_name_H-M   'P 1'
#
loop_
_entity.id
_entity.type
_entity.pdbx_description
1 polymer ?
#
loop_
_entity_poly.entity_id
_entity_poly.type
_entity_poly.pdbx_seq_one_letter_code
_entity_poly.pdbx_strand_id
1 'polypeptide(L)'
;LAVLWKYLEAYEFTRPENVMEQFEQMANEQYWETAVTSSFVVSPSEFETESALVDELCLSLLRDGQMSDVEDEGYTDEAPIYLVSVNGIELCRVYMSPQAGGEAGFGLEYMSIDKVELLAEFIAPASRSISITAPADATVTLNGITVGESYISSEAPDASVLPELEPEAAALHRRYDLQGINRT
;
A
#
# COMPACT_ATOMS: atom_id res chain seq x y z
N LEU A 1 18.32 -36.56 -24.33
CA LEU A 1 16.94 -36.05 -24.32
C LEU A 1 16.43 -35.85 -22.88
N ALA A 2 16.53 -36.87 -21.98
CA ALA A 2 16.02 -36.77 -20.60
C ALA A 2 16.74 -35.69 -19.77
N VAL A 3 18.04 -35.47 -19.94
CA VAL A 3 18.81 -34.42 -19.22
C VAL A 3 18.39 -33.03 -19.72
N LEU A 4 18.21 -32.88 -21.05
CA LEU A 4 17.74 -31.63 -21.62
C LEU A 4 16.34 -31.27 -21.12
N TRP A 5 15.44 -32.28 -21.03
CA TRP A 5 14.10 -32.09 -20.51
C TRP A 5 14.12 -31.58 -19.04
N LYS A 6 14.92 -32.22 -18.19
CA LYS A 6 15.08 -31.80 -16.79
C LYS A 6 15.69 -30.41 -16.65
N TYR A 7 16.61 -30.05 -17.53
CA TYR A 7 17.16 -28.70 -17.57
C TYR A 7 16.08 -27.67 -17.94
N LEU A 8 15.31 -27.93 -18.98
CA LEU A 8 14.22 -27.04 -19.40
C LEU A 8 13.14 -26.92 -18.31
N GLU A 9 12.81 -28.02 -17.67
CA GLU A 9 11.86 -27.99 -16.53
C GLU A 9 12.39 -27.14 -15.37
N ALA A 10 13.65 -27.33 -14.98
CA ALA A 10 14.28 -26.50 -13.94
C ALA A 10 14.34 -25.04 -14.36
N TYR A 11 14.70 -24.74 -15.60
CA TYR A 11 14.75 -23.40 -16.15
C TYR A 11 13.38 -22.72 -16.10
N GLU A 12 12.32 -23.40 -16.54
CA GLU A 12 10.97 -22.83 -16.49
C GLU A 12 10.55 -22.48 -15.05
N PHE A 13 10.87 -23.32 -14.07
CA PHE A 13 10.56 -23.06 -12.66
C PHE A 13 11.36 -21.92 -12.03
N THR A 14 12.50 -21.55 -12.60
CA THR A 14 13.35 -20.45 -12.07
C THR A 14 13.07 -19.10 -12.74
N ARG A 15 12.17 -19.06 -13.71
CA ARG A 15 11.85 -17.81 -14.42
C ARG A 15 11.13 -16.82 -13.49
N PRO A 16 11.54 -15.54 -13.51
CA PRO A 16 10.87 -14.48 -12.74
C PRO A 16 9.37 -14.36 -13.04
N GLU A 17 8.96 -14.62 -14.29
CA GLU A 17 7.57 -14.55 -14.71
C GLU A 17 6.66 -15.52 -13.93
N ASN A 18 7.16 -16.69 -13.53
CA ASN A 18 6.40 -17.61 -12.69
C ASN A 18 6.15 -17.04 -11.28
N VAL A 19 7.09 -16.25 -10.77
CA VAL A 19 6.92 -15.56 -9.49
C VAL A 19 5.88 -14.44 -9.64
N MET A 20 5.89 -13.74 -10.77
CA MET A 20 4.88 -12.71 -11.09
C MET A 20 3.49 -13.32 -11.27
N GLU A 21 3.34 -14.45 -11.96
CA GLU A 21 2.05 -15.15 -12.06
C GLU A 21 1.49 -15.52 -10.67
N GLN A 22 2.34 -16.00 -9.76
CA GLN A 22 1.93 -16.30 -8.40
C GLN A 22 1.54 -15.02 -7.62
N PHE A 23 2.31 -13.94 -7.79
CA PHE A 23 2.00 -12.65 -7.19
C PHE A 23 0.63 -12.13 -7.67
N GLU A 24 0.39 -12.15 -8.97
CA GLU A 24 -0.88 -11.73 -9.55
C GLU A 24 -2.05 -12.61 -9.10
N GLN A 25 -1.86 -13.92 -9.05
CA GLN A 25 -2.87 -14.86 -8.59
C GLN A 25 -3.22 -14.60 -7.12
N MET A 26 -2.22 -14.44 -6.25
CA MET A 26 -2.43 -14.12 -4.83
C MET A 26 -3.15 -12.78 -4.68
N ALA A 27 -2.77 -11.78 -5.45
CA ALA A 27 -3.40 -10.48 -5.45
C ALA A 27 -4.87 -10.56 -5.88
N ASN A 28 -5.18 -11.30 -6.94
CA ASN A 28 -6.53 -11.50 -7.43
C ASN A 28 -7.42 -12.34 -6.50
N GLU A 29 -6.84 -13.28 -5.77
CA GLU A 29 -7.55 -14.16 -4.85
C GLU A 29 -7.76 -13.55 -3.45
N GLN A 30 -7.36 -12.31 -3.22
CA GLN A 30 -7.44 -11.62 -1.93
C GLN A 30 -6.55 -12.24 -0.82
N TYR A 31 -5.66 -13.16 -1.15
CA TYR A 31 -4.70 -13.76 -0.21
C TYR A 31 -3.41 -12.96 -0.03
N TRP A 32 -3.30 -11.85 -0.73
CA TRP A 32 -2.07 -11.08 -0.75
C TRP A 32 -1.72 -10.39 0.56
N GLU A 33 -2.70 -10.15 1.44
CA GLU A 33 -2.50 -9.67 2.81
C GLU A 33 -1.36 -10.40 3.51
N THR A 34 -1.33 -11.72 3.42
CA THR A 34 -0.35 -12.54 4.12
C THR A 34 0.99 -12.64 3.39
N ALA A 35 0.99 -12.60 2.06
CA ALA A 35 2.19 -12.82 1.25
C ALA A 35 2.93 -11.53 0.91
N VAL A 36 2.23 -10.42 0.82
CA VAL A 36 2.75 -9.14 0.33
C VAL A 36 2.92 -8.11 1.44
N THR A 37 2.14 -8.15 2.52
CA THR A 37 2.26 -7.22 3.65
C THR A 37 3.66 -7.19 4.26
N SER A 38 4.34 -8.33 4.32
CA SER A 38 5.73 -8.39 4.80
C SER A 38 6.74 -7.74 3.84
N SER A 39 6.35 -7.53 2.59
CA SER A 39 7.22 -7.02 1.52
C SER A 39 6.91 -5.58 1.10
N PHE A 40 5.73 -5.04 1.48
CA PHE A 40 5.35 -3.67 1.15
C PHE A 40 6.10 -2.64 2.02
N VAL A 41 6.59 -1.62 1.36
CA VAL A 41 7.16 -0.44 2.03
C VAL A 41 6.17 0.71 1.88
N VAL A 42 5.36 0.94 2.91
CA VAL A 42 4.44 2.07 3.01
C VAL A 42 4.86 3.00 4.12
N SER A 43 4.52 4.27 3.99
CA SER A 43 4.67 5.27 5.04
C SER A 43 3.29 5.72 5.50
N PRO A 44 2.67 4.99 6.43
CA PRO A 44 1.39 5.38 6.97
C PRO A 44 1.51 6.69 7.75
N SER A 45 0.44 7.46 7.78
CA SER A 45 0.33 8.57 8.74
C SER A 45 0.19 8.02 10.16
N GLU A 46 0.30 8.89 11.17
CA GLU A 46 0.12 8.48 12.56
C GLU A 46 -1.31 8.00 12.91
N PHE A 47 -2.28 8.23 12.01
CA PHE A 47 -3.67 7.78 12.14
C PHE A 47 -3.98 6.55 11.29
N GLU A 48 -2.96 5.92 10.73
CA GLU A 48 -3.10 4.76 9.86
C GLU A 48 -2.15 3.66 10.30
N THR A 49 -2.61 2.43 10.24
CA THR A 49 -1.71 1.29 10.34
C THR A 49 -1.28 0.86 8.94
N GLU A 50 -0.07 0.35 8.82
CA GLU A 50 0.44 -0.19 7.55
C GLU A 50 -0.51 -1.22 6.96
N SER A 51 -0.98 -2.16 7.79
CA SER A 51 -1.93 -3.19 7.39
C SER A 51 -3.23 -2.59 6.84
N ALA A 52 -3.87 -1.66 7.58
CA ALA A 52 -5.13 -1.07 7.13
C ALA A 52 -4.98 -0.26 5.83
N LEU A 53 -3.83 0.44 5.67
CA LEU A 53 -3.54 1.19 4.46
C LEU A 53 -3.33 0.26 3.27
N VAL A 54 -2.58 -0.82 3.45
CA VAL A 54 -2.37 -1.84 2.43
C VAL A 54 -3.69 -2.49 2.07
N ASP A 55 -4.49 -2.95 3.03
CA ASP A 55 -5.78 -3.59 2.79
C ASP A 55 -6.72 -2.69 1.99
N GLU A 56 -6.84 -1.44 2.38
CA GLU A 56 -7.76 -0.52 1.71
C GLU A 56 -7.30 -0.17 0.30
N LEU A 57 -6.00 0.12 0.12
CA LEU A 57 -5.43 0.35 -1.21
C LEU A 57 -5.68 -0.84 -2.12
N CYS A 58 -5.49 -2.01 -1.60
CA CYS A 58 -5.53 -3.23 -2.35
C CYS A 58 -6.95 -3.71 -2.62
N LEU A 59 -7.80 -3.70 -1.63
CA LEU A 59 -9.20 -4.07 -1.78
C LEU A 59 -9.94 -3.12 -2.73
N SER A 60 -9.62 -1.82 -2.71
CA SER A 60 -10.29 -0.85 -3.57
C SER A 60 -9.88 -0.95 -5.03
N LEU A 61 -8.64 -1.36 -5.30
CA LEU A 61 -8.06 -1.34 -6.63
C LEU A 61 -8.09 -2.69 -7.33
N LEU A 62 -7.92 -3.76 -6.57
CA LEU A 62 -7.74 -5.10 -7.10
C LEU A 62 -9.04 -5.90 -7.16
N ARG A 63 -10.09 -5.48 -6.45
CA ARG A 63 -11.34 -6.23 -6.39
C ARG A 63 -11.97 -6.47 -7.77
N ASP A 64 -11.81 -5.54 -8.69
CA ASP A 64 -12.39 -5.60 -10.04
C ASP A 64 -11.39 -5.24 -11.15
N GLY A 65 -10.09 -5.13 -10.83
CA GLY A 65 -9.04 -4.71 -11.75
C GLY A 65 -8.29 -5.87 -12.38
N GLN A 66 -7.95 -5.74 -13.67
CA GLN A 66 -6.98 -6.62 -14.31
C GLN A 66 -5.57 -6.11 -14.00
N MET A 67 -4.77 -6.98 -13.37
CA MET A 67 -3.35 -6.74 -13.19
C MET A 67 -2.60 -7.04 -14.50
N SER A 68 -1.54 -6.30 -14.71
CA SER A 68 -0.55 -6.54 -15.76
C SER A 68 0.82 -6.14 -15.24
N ASP A 69 1.83 -6.85 -15.63
CA ASP A 69 3.22 -6.56 -15.31
C ASP A 69 4.05 -6.34 -16.57
N VAL A 70 5.08 -5.50 -16.45
CA VAL A 70 6.10 -5.26 -17.47
C VAL A 70 7.45 -5.12 -16.81
N GLU A 71 8.51 -5.50 -17.50
CA GLU A 71 9.88 -5.23 -17.05
C GLU A 71 10.08 -3.71 -16.89
N ASP A 72 10.57 -3.29 -15.70
CA ASP A 72 10.81 -1.87 -15.40
C ASP A 72 12.26 -1.46 -15.71
N GLU A 73 12.52 -0.17 -15.69
CA GLU A 73 13.87 0.37 -15.84
C GLU A 73 14.81 -0.23 -14.78
N GLY A 74 15.96 -0.71 -15.23
CA GLY A 74 16.94 -1.37 -14.36
C GLY A 74 16.77 -2.88 -14.22
N TYR A 75 15.79 -3.48 -14.93
CA TYR A 75 15.67 -4.94 -15.01
C TYR A 75 16.98 -5.58 -15.45
N THR A 76 17.37 -6.64 -14.76
CA THR A 76 18.44 -7.56 -15.16
C THR A 76 18.00 -8.99 -14.82
N ASP A 77 18.57 -9.97 -15.51
CA ASP A 77 18.27 -11.39 -15.23
C ASP A 77 18.67 -11.81 -13.81
N GLU A 78 19.64 -11.11 -13.20
CA GLU A 78 20.12 -11.37 -11.83
C GLU A 78 19.30 -10.62 -10.77
N ALA A 79 18.68 -9.51 -11.14
CA ALA A 79 17.85 -8.69 -10.28
C ALA A 79 16.64 -8.17 -11.05
N PRO A 80 15.64 -9.02 -11.30
CA PRO A 80 14.44 -8.63 -12.03
C PRO A 80 13.64 -7.57 -11.28
N ILE A 81 13.14 -6.59 -12.02
CA ILE A 81 12.25 -5.55 -11.51
C ILE A 81 11.04 -5.49 -12.43
N TYR A 82 9.85 -5.66 -11.87
CA TYR A 82 8.60 -5.56 -12.60
C TYR A 82 7.78 -4.38 -12.12
N LEU A 83 7.25 -3.63 -13.06
CA LEU A 83 6.24 -2.61 -12.82
C LEU A 83 4.86 -3.24 -12.98
N VAL A 84 4.11 -3.25 -11.90
CA VAL A 84 2.75 -3.80 -11.85
C VAL A 84 1.74 -2.68 -11.98
N SER A 85 0.80 -2.84 -12.87
CA SER A 85 -0.31 -1.91 -13.11
C SER A 85 -1.65 -2.60 -12.94
N VAL A 86 -2.66 -1.85 -12.51
CA VAL A 86 -4.06 -2.28 -12.44
C VAL A 86 -4.90 -1.34 -13.29
N ASN A 87 -5.57 -1.88 -14.30
CA ASN A 87 -6.34 -1.08 -15.26
C ASN A 87 -5.52 0.07 -15.90
N GLY A 88 -4.22 -0.15 -16.12
CA GLY A 88 -3.30 0.82 -16.68
C GLY A 88 -2.82 1.90 -15.70
N ILE A 89 -3.13 1.78 -14.41
CA ILE A 89 -2.59 2.64 -13.36
C ILE A 89 -1.45 1.91 -12.66
N GLU A 90 -0.25 2.49 -12.65
CA GLU A 90 0.93 1.92 -12.02
C GLU A 90 0.72 1.79 -10.51
N LEU A 91 0.77 0.55 -9.99
CA LEU A 91 0.50 0.22 -8.59
C LEU A 91 1.78 0.12 -7.77
N CYS A 92 2.70 -0.72 -8.22
CA CYS A 92 3.90 -1.01 -7.45
C CYS A 92 5.04 -1.51 -8.35
N ARG A 93 6.25 -1.47 -7.79
CA ARG A 93 7.42 -2.18 -8.30
C ARG A 93 7.67 -3.41 -7.47
N VAL A 94 7.89 -4.54 -8.13
CA VAL A 94 8.26 -5.81 -7.52
C VAL A 94 9.73 -6.07 -7.82
N TYR A 95 10.54 -6.11 -6.78
CA TYR A 95 11.97 -6.39 -6.84
C TYR A 95 12.22 -7.84 -6.48
N MET A 96 13.01 -8.53 -7.27
CA MET A 96 13.34 -9.93 -7.07
C MET A 96 14.84 -10.16 -6.99
N SER A 97 15.21 -11.22 -6.31
CA SER A 97 16.58 -11.75 -6.31
C SER A 97 16.58 -13.28 -6.24
N PRO A 98 17.73 -13.91 -6.54
CA PRO A 98 17.89 -15.34 -6.32
C PRO A 98 17.65 -15.72 -4.86
N GLN A 99 16.82 -16.72 -4.62
CA GLN A 99 16.49 -17.20 -3.29
C GLN A 99 17.69 -17.88 -2.65
N ALA A 100 18.16 -17.38 -1.52
CA ALA A 100 19.28 -17.94 -0.79
C ALA A 100 19.06 -19.44 -0.43
N GLY A 101 19.89 -20.31 -0.99
CA GLY A 101 19.79 -21.77 -0.80
C GLY A 101 18.67 -22.44 -1.62
N GLY A 102 18.04 -21.71 -2.51
CA GLY A 102 16.99 -22.21 -3.41
C GLY A 102 17.55 -22.67 -4.76
N GLU A 103 18.31 -23.77 -4.80
CA GLU A 103 18.87 -24.31 -6.04
C GLU A 103 17.88 -25.25 -6.73
N ALA A 104 17.50 -24.93 -7.97
CA ALA A 104 16.63 -25.77 -8.80
C ALA A 104 17.40 -26.88 -9.54
N GLY A 105 18.72 -26.91 -9.42
CA GLY A 105 19.64 -27.79 -10.14
C GLY A 105 20.24 -27.12 -11.38
N PHE A 106 21.30 -27.73 -11.90
CA PHE A 106 22.07 -27.21 -13.05
C PHE A 106 22.68 -25.80 -12.83
N GLY A 107 22.82 -25.36 -11.57
CA GLY A 107 23.29 -24.01 -11.24
C GLY A 107 22.22 -22.92 -11.42
N LEU A 108 20.96 -23.31 -11.58
CA LEU A 108 19.82 -22.38 -11.62
C LEU A 108 19.29 -22.17 -10.21
N GLU A 109 18.94 -20.93 -9.86
CA GLU A 109 18.39 -20.55 -8.57
C GLU A 109 16.93 -20.10 -8.73
N TYR A 110 16.09 -20.43 -7.75
CA TYR A 110 14.73 -19.90 -7.70
C TYR A 110 14.78 -18.41 -7.42
N MET A 111 13.85 -17.67 -8.04
CA MET A 111 13.65 -16.26 -7.70
C MET A 111 12.68 -16.10 -6.54
N SER A 112 12.87 -15.08 -5.74
CA SER A 112 11.95 -14.65 -4.67
C SER A 112 11.74 -13.16 -4.71
N ILE A 113 10.58 -12.73 -4.22
CA ILE A 113 10.27 -11.31 -4.04
C ILE A 113 11.02 -10.82 -2.80
N ASP A 114 11.88 -9.82 -2.99
CA ASP A 114 12.59 -9.15 -1.91
C ASP A 114 11.81 -7.99 -1.34
N LYS A 115 11.18 -7.22 -2.23
CA LYS A 115 10.50 -5.98 -1.88
C LYS A 115 9.38 -5.71 -2.87
N VAL A 116 8.25 -5.23 -2.34
CA VAL A 116 7.21 -4.59 -3.13
C VAL A 116 7.13 -3.13 -2.70
N GLU A 117 7.29 -2.22 -3.64
CA GLU A 117 7.30 -0.79 -3.40
C GLU A 117 6.06 -0.16 -4.04
N LEU A 118 5.14 0.32 -3.21
CA LEU A 118 3.99 1.08 -3.70
C LEU A 118 4.46 2.40 -4.31
N LEU A 119 3.93 2.72 -5.48
CA LEU A 119 4.28 3.97 -6.15
C LEU A 119 3.62 5.16 -5.44
N ALA A 120 4.37 6.26 -5.32
CA ALA A 120 3.94 7.45 -4.60
C ALA A 120 2.63 8.03 -5.15
N GLU A 121 2.35 7.85 -6.44
CA GLU A 121 1.09 8.28 -7.06
C GLU A 121 -0.12 7.55 -6.52
N PHE A 122 0.06 6.35 -6.01
CA PHE A 122 -0.98 5.56 -5.34
C PHE A 122 -1.18 5.95 -3.88
N ILE A 123 -0.11 6.35 -3.22
CA ILE A 123 -0.11 6.72 -1.79
C ILE A 123 -0.33 8.23 -1.65
N ALA A 124 0.28 9.03 -2.54
CA ALA A 124 0.34 10.48 -2.44
C ALA A 124 -0.89 11.26 -2.94
N PRO A 125 -1.71 10.81 -3.92
CA PRO A 125 -2.83 11.63 -4.35
C PRO A 125 -3.87 11.81 -3.25
N ALA A 126 -3.68 11.17 -2.13
CA ALA A 126 -4.60 11.17 -1.02
C ALA A 126 -4.07 11.85 0.24
N SER A 127 -2.95 12.55 0.20
CA SER A 127 -2.57 13.44 1.30
C SER A 127 -3.63 14.53 1.48
N ARG A 128 -4.65 14.18 2.26
CA ARG A 128 -5.80 15.06 2.55
C ARG A 128 -5.56 15.82 3.82
N SER A 129 -6.13 17.02 3.85
CA SER A 129 -6.32 17.75 5.09
C SER A 129 -7.75 17.53 5.55
N ILE A 130 -7.91 17.19 6.82
CA ILE A 130 -9.19 16.97 7.47
C ILE A 130 -9.33 18.01 8.56
N SER A 131 -10.44 18.76 8.54
CA SER A 131 -10.82 19.66 9.63
C SER A 131 -12.02 19.08 10.36
N ILE A 132 -11.87 18.84 11.66
CA ILE A 132 -12.92 18.30 12.51
C ILE A 132 -13.26 19.35 13.56
N THR A 133 -14.53 19.70 13.68
CA THR A 133 -15.01 20.54 14.77
C THR A 133 -15.88 19.69 15.69
N ALA A 134 -15.53 19.67 16.97
CA ALA A 134 -16.22 18.86 17.98
C ALA A 134 -16.34 19.65 19.31
N PRO A 135 -17.31 19.30 20.18
CA PRO A 135 -17.37 19.83 21.52
C PRO A 135 -16.06 19.69 22.27
N ALA A 136 -15.69 20.66 23.07
CA ALA A 136 -14.39 20.69 23.75
C ALA A 136 -14.16 19.52 24.72
N ASP A 137 -15.23 18.90 25.21
CA ASP A 137 -15.22 17.74 26.08
C ASP A 137 -15.32 16.39 25.32
N ALA A 138 -15.47 16.43 23.99
CA ALA A 138 -15.55 15.23 23.17
C ALA A 138 -14.15 14.67 22.89
N THR A 139 -14.06 13.35 22.86
CA THR A 139 -12.88 12.67 22.35
C THR A 139 -13.01 12.46 20.84
N VAL A 140 -12.10 13.04 20.09
CA VAL A 140 -12.03 12.87 18.63
C VAL A 140 -11.12 11.68 18.31
N THR A 141 -11.58 10.80 17.46
CA THR A 141 -10.79 9.68 16.96
C THR A 141 -10.82 9.65 15.43
N LEU A 142 -9.70 9.29 14.82
CA LEU A 142 -9.57 9.03 13.39
C LEU A 142 -9.02 7.62 13.22
N ASN A 143 -9.71 6.78 12.46
CA ASN A 143 -9.36 5.36 12.29
C ASN A 143 -9.15 4.61 13.62
N GLY A 144 -9.91 4.97 14.67
CA GLY A 144 -9.78 4.38 16.00
C GLY A 144 -8.63 4.94 16.85
N ILE A 145 -7.82 5.84 16.32
CA ILE A 145 -6.70 6.48 17.02
C ILE A 145 -7.15 7.85 17.54
N THR A 146 -6.90 8.12 18.81
CA THR A 146 -7.29 9.39 19.43
C THR A 146 -6.46 10.55 18.86
N VAL A 147 -7.16 11.59 18.40
CA VAL A 147 -6.54 12.83 17.94
C VAL A 147 -6.10 13.65 19.15
N GLY A 148 -4.80 13.87 19.27
CA GLY A 148 -4.21 14.60 20.39
C GLY A 148 -4.46 16.12 20.34
N GLU A 149 -4.18 16.80 21.46
CA GLU A 149 -4.33 18.25 21.59
C GLU A 149 -3.39 19.06 20.67
N SER A 150 -2.29 18.44 20.21
CA SER A 150 -1.35 19.05 19.26
C SER A 150 -1.99 19.42 17.92
N TYR A 151 -3.13 18.83 17.59
CA TYR A 151 -3.89 19.07 16.36
C TYR A 151 -4.97 20.15 16.50
N ILE A 152 -5.16 20.70 17.71
CA ILE A 152 -6.12 21.77 17.92
C ILE A 152 -5.59 23.05 17.25
N SER A 153 -6.32 23.49 16.23
CA SER A 153 -6.02 24.73 15.50
C SER A 153 -6.79 25.95 16.05
N SER A 154 -7.91 25.72 16.70
CA SER A 154 -8.71 26.74 17.37
C SER A 154 -9.49 26.16 18.55
N GLU A 155 -9.42 26.82 19.69
CA GLU A 155 -10.17 26.49 20.91
C GLU A 155 -11.60 27.06 20.91
N ALA A 156 -11.87 28.02 20.02
CA ALA A 156 -13.18 28.60 19.83
C ALA A 156 -13.32 28.98 18.35
N PRO A 157 -13.70 28.02 17.49
CA PRO A 157 -13.87 28.30 16.07
C PRO A 157 -14.93 29.38 15.86
N ASP A 158 -14.71 30.22 14.85
CA ASP A 158 -15.66 31.26 14.45
C ASP A 158 -17.06 30.65 14.18
N ALA A 159 -18.10 31.33 14.63
CA ALA A 159 -19.47 30.95 14.42
C ALA A 159 -19.83 30.79 12.92
N SER A 160 -19.06 31.38 12.00
CA SER A 160 -19.16 31.15 10.55
C SER A 160 -18.86 29.71 10.12
N VAL A 161 -18.09 28.97 10.92
CA VAL A 161 -17.75 27.55 10.69
C VAL A 161 -18.88 26.62 11.14
N LEU A 162 -19.71 27.11 12.08
CA LEU A 162 -20.84 26.39 12.66
C LEU A 162 -22.12 27.25 12.58
N PRO A 163 -22.62 27.54 11.35
CA PRO A 163 -23.70 28.50 11.15
C PRO A 163 -25.04 28.08 11.78
N GLU A 164 -25.17 26.80 12.16
CA GLU A 164 -26.37 26.27 12.81
C GLU A 164 -26.36 26.42 14.33
N LEU A 165 -25.22 26.84 14.92
CA LEU A 165 -25.07 27.01 16.36
C LEU A 165 -25.10 28.49 16.76
N GLU A 166 -25.71 28.76 17.91
CA GLU A 166 -25.58 30.08 18.55
C GLU A 166 -24.10 30.36 18.93
N PRO A 167 -23.63 31.61 18.87
CA PRO A 167 -22.23 31.94 19.11
C PRO A 167 -21.70 31.46 20.47
N GLU A 168 -22.53 31.41 21.50
CA GLU A 168 -22.16 30.92 22.84
C GLU A 168 -21.93 29.39 22.79
N ALA A 169 -22.71 28.64 22.01
CA ALA A 169 -22.53 27.20 21.83
C ALA A 169 -21.32 26.89 20.92
N ALA A 170 -21.07 27.69 19.91
CA ALA A 170 -19.89 27.56 19.06
C ALA A 170 -18.59 27.73 19.84
N ALA A 171 -18.55 28.62 20.84
CA ALA A 171 -17.39 28.86 21.71
C ALA A 171 -17.01 27.66 22.61
N LEU A 172 -17.90 26.67 22.74
CA LEU A 172 -17.64 25.41 23.47
C LEU A 172 -17.08 24.30 22.59
N HIS A 173 -16.69 24.59 21.36
CA HIS A 173 -16.15 23.65 20.42
C HIS A 173 -14.66 23.86 20.20
N ARG A 174 -13.97 22.81 19.80
CA ARG A 174 -12.57 22.83 19.34
C ARG A 174 -12.51 22.42 17.87
N ARG A 175 -11.59 23.02 17.14
CA ARG A 175 -11.29 22.64 15.78
C ARG A 175 -9.93 21.95 15.74
N TYR A 176 -9.91 20.80 15.11
CA TYR A 176 -8.71 20.01 14.85
C TYR A 176 -8.42 20.06 13.36
N ASP A 177 -7.19 20.37 12.98
CA ASP A 177 -6.73 20.35 11.60
C ASP A 177 -5.62 19.30 11.46
N LEU A 178 -5.92 18.24 10.71
CA LEU A 178 -5.03 17.13 10.44
C LEU A 178 -4.55 17.20 8.98
N GLN A 179 -3.28 16.93 8.77
CA GLN A 179 -2.67 16.93 7.44
C GLN A 179 -1.96 15.60 7.19
N GLY A 180 -1.74 15.27 5.92
CA GLY A 180 -1.00 14.08 5.56
C GLY A 180 -1.77 12.77 5.74
N ILE A 181 -3.12 12.83 5.80
CA ILE A 181 -3.96 11.64 5.89
C ILE A 181 -4.06 11.02 4.50
N ASN A 182 -3.61 9.79 4.36
CA ASN A 182 -3.63 9.11 3.07
C ASN A 182 -5.05 8.65 2.72
N ARG A 183 -5.82 8.15 3.71
CA ARG A 183 -7.23 7.77 3.53
C ARG A 183 -8.06 7.89 4.80
N THR A 184 -9.35 8.06 4.61
CA THR A 184 -10.38 7.99 5.65
C THR A 184 -11.50 7.06 5.20
#